data_4a6ef47888e9bc082e3c5d15b70962bc
#
_entry.id   4a6ef47888e9bc082e3c5d15b70962bc
#
_cell.length_a   1.000
_cell.length_b   1.000
_cell.length_c   1.000
_cell.angle_alpha   90.00
_cell.angle_beta   90.00
_cell.angle_gamma   90.00
#
_symmetry.space_group_name_H-M   'P 1'
#
loop_
_entity.id
_entity.type
_entity.pdbx_description
1 polymer ?
#
loop_
_entity_poly.entity_id
_entity_poly.type
_entity_poly.pdbx_seq_one_letter_code
_entity_poly.pdbx_strand_id
1 'polypeptide(L)'
;ILQHHKFENEISQSLKKYNKKGLKIGIAGEHLMPFYLRDILTSSMPDVEFPIVTDILDDMRKIKSSKEIELMEKAAEINDSVLTELKKIIKVGMTEQQVVAHADFLGRQLGADLGSATVVMSGKNTKFPAWRASEKKLKKGELLMVDFNPTIGHYCNDGGLTFLLPGASKYKTNALINSHKILKETISSIKSQ
;
A
#
# COMPACT_ATOMS: atom_id res chain seq x y z
N ILE A 1 -22.37 -14.73 7.69
CA ILE A 1 -22.75 -15.94 6.92
C ILE A 1 -24.03 -15.68 6.11
N LEU A 2 -25.08 -15.04 6.67
CA LEU A 2 -26.35 -14.74 5.94
C LEU A 2 -26.21 -13.67 4.84
N GLN A 3 -25.22 -12.78 4.90
CA GLN A 3 -24.96 -11.77 3.87
C GLN A 3 -24.30 -12.37 2.59
N HIS A 4 -23.49 -13.41 2.70
CA HIS A 4 -22.83 -14.04 1.56
C HIS A 4 -23.84 -14.66 0.57
N HIS A 5 -24.83 -15.40 1.04
CA HIS A 5 -25.83 -16.02 0.18
C HIS A 5 -26.71 -15.03 -0.59
N LYS A 6 -26.96 -13.82 -0.03
CA LYS A 6 -27.68 -12.78 -0.77
C LYS A 6 -26.86 -12.21 -1.92
N PHE A 7 -25.58 -11.91 -1.67
CA PHE A 7 -24.68 -11.31 -2.66
C PHE A 7 -24.48 -12.22 -3.89
N GLU A 8 -24.26 -13.51 -3.66
CA GLU A 8 -24.12 -14.52 -4.72
C GLU A 8 -25.38 -14.62 -5.59
N ASN A 9 -26.56 -14.67 -4.97
CA ASN A 9 -27.83 -14.72 -5.67
C ASN A 9 -28.11 -13.44 -6.47
N GLU A 10 -27.79 -12.27 -5.92
CA GLU A 10 -27.96 -10.98 -6.58
C GLU A 10 -27.04 -10.86 -7.81
N ILE A 11 -25.78 -11.26 -7.69
CA ILE A 11 -24.85 -11.31 -8.82
C ILE A 11 -25.40 -12.24 -9.89
N SER A 12 -25.73 -13.48 -9.54
CA SER A 12 -26.25 -14.47 -10.49
C SER A 12 -27.49 -13.98 -11.24
N GLN A 13 -28.46 -13.40 -10.50
CA GLN A 13 -29.69 -12.86 -11.12
C GLN A 13 -29.39 -11.65 -12.03
N SER A 14 -28.51 -10.75 -11.59
CA SER A 14 -28.16 -9.56 -12.38
C SER A 14 -27.43 -9.90 -13.67
N LEU A 15 -26.66 -10.99 -13.66
CA LEU A 15 -25.83 -11.39 -14.78
C LEU A 15 -26.54 -12.31 -15.80
N LYS A 16 -27.56 -13.06 -15.39
CA LYS A 16 -28.32 -13.97 -16.30
C LYS A 16 -28.82 -13.31 -17.58
N LYS A 17 -29.19 -12.02 -17.51
CA LYS A 17 -29.65 -11.25 -18.68
C LYS A 17 -28.56 -11.04 -19.74
N TYR A 18 -27.30 -11.21 -19.37
CA TYR A 18 -26.15 -11.11 -20.28
C TYR A 18 -25.70 -12.45 -20.83
N ASN A 19 -26.35 -13.58 -20.45
CA ASN A 19 -26.02 -14.87 -21.02
C ASN A 19 -26.42 -14.93 -22.49
N LYS A 20 -25.48 -14.64 -23.38
CA LYS A 20 -25.67 -14.63 -24.83
C LYS A 20 -24.52 -15.36 -25.50
N LYS A 21 -24.84 -16.29 -26.38
CA LYS A 21 -23.85 -17.05 -27.15
C LYS A 21 -22.91 -16.09 -27.92
N GLY A 22 -21.62 -16.32 -27.75
CA GLY A 22 -20.57 -15.51 -28.40
C GLY A 22 -20.24 -14.21 -27.70
N LEU A 23 -20.89 -13.88 -26.57
CA LEU A 23 -20.48 -12.74 -25.75
C LEU A 23 -19.20 -13.11 -25.00
N LYS A 24 -18.27 -12.13 -24.94
CA LYS A 24 -17.04 -12.22 -24.13
C LYS A 24 -17.06 -11.14 -23.06
N ILE A 25 -16.88 -11.55 -21.82
CA ILE A 25 -16.76 -10.64 -20.67
C ILE A 25 -15.37 -10.81 -20.08
N GLY A 26 -14.54 -9.75 -20.22
CA GLY A 26 -13.17 -9.77 -19.70
C GLY A 26 -13.13 -9.80 -18.19
N ILE A 27 -12.27 -10.64 -17.61
CA ILE A 27 -11.92 -10.64 -16.18
C ILE A 27 -10.58 -9.94 -16.02
N ALA A 28 -10.55 -8.89 -15.20
CA ALA A 28 -9.32 -8.24 -14.80
C ALA A 28 -9.10 -8.44 -13.29
N GLY A 29 -7.83 -8.66 -12.89
CA GLY A 29 -7.46 -8.95 -11.49
C GLY A 29 -7.87 -10.36 -11.04
N GLU A 30 -7.84 -11.33 -11.92
CA GLU A 30 -8.26 -12.73 -11.66
C GLU A 30 -7.53 -13.36 -10.48
N HIS A 31 -6.29 -12.94 -10.22
CA HIS A 31 -5.49 -13.40 -9.09
C HIS A 31 -6.03 -12.94 -7.71
N LEU A 32 -6.89 -11.92 -7.70
CA LEU A 32 -7.59 -11.42 -6.50
C LEU A 32 -9.03 -11.92 -6.43
N MET A 33 -9.53 -12.57 -7.50
CA MET A 33 -10.91 -13.06 -7.56
C MET A 33 -11.06 -14.32 -6.71
N PRO A 34 -11.96 -14.34 -5.72
CA PRO A 34 -12.29 -15.57 -5.01
C PRO A 34 -12.80 -16.65 -5.96
N PHE A 35 -12.31 -17.87 -5.78
CA PHE A 35 -12.63 -19.00 -6.67
C PHE A 35 -14.14 -19.21 -6.86
N TYR A 36 -14.91 -19.10 -5.78
CA TYR A 36 -16.37 -19.25 -5.81
C TYR A 36 -17.07 -18.22 -6.69
N LEU A 37 -16.54 -16.98 -6.82
CA LEU A 37 -17.12 -16.00 -7.73
C LEU A 37 -16.96 -16.39 -9.19
N ARG A 38 -15.85 -17.00 -9.55
CA ARG A 38 -15.64 -17.54 -10.89
C ARG A 38 -16.66 -18.62 -11.21
N ASP A 39 -16.92 -19.52 -10.25
CA ASP A 39 -17.92 -20.60 -10.42
C ASP A 39 -19.33 -20.02 -10.59
N ILE A 40 -19.69 -18.98 -9.83
CA ILE A 40 -20.97 -18.29 -9.99
C ILE A 40 -21.10 -17.67 -11.38
N LEU A 41 -20.06 -16.97 -11.86
CA LEU A 41 -20.06 -16.36 -13.19
C LEU A 41 -20.29 -17.42 -14.29
N THR A 42 -19.48 -18.47 -14.30
CA THR A 42 -19.54 -19.53 -15.32
C THR A 42 -20.84 -20.32 -15.25
N SER A 43 -21.35 -20.62 -14.07
CA SER A 43 -22.62 -21.31 -13.88
C SER A 43 -23.84 -20.48 -14.27
N SER A 44 -23.78 -19.14 -14.02
CA SER A 44 -24.88 -18.22 -14.32
C SER A 44 -24.95 -17.83 -15.79
N MET A 45 -23.83 -17.93 -16.50
CA MET A 45 -23.70 -17.52 -17.90
C MET A 45 -22.91 -18.58 -18.71
N PRO A 46 -23.44 -19.78 -18.91
CA PRO A 46 -22.72 -20.89 -19.56
C PRO A 46 -22.40 -20.63 -21.04
N ASP A 47 -23.10 -19.70 -21.70
CA ASP A 47 -22.89 -19.37 -23.11
C ASP A 47 -21.89 -18.22 -23.33
N VAL A 48 -21.31 -17.68 -22.24
CA VAL A 48 -20.38 -16.54 -22.24
C VAL A 48 -18.94 -17.03 -22.03
N GLU A 49 -18.02 -16.47 -22.81
CA GLU A 49 -16.58 -16.65 -22.59
C GLU A 49 -16.05 -15.61 -21.60
N PHE A 50 -15.16 -16.02 -20.69
CA PHE A 50 -14.52 -15.15 -19.70
C PHE A 50 -12.99 -15.07 -19.91
N PRO A 51 -12.50 -14.33 -20.94
CA PRO A 51 -11.07 -14.16 -21.13
C PRO A 51 -10.45 -13.31 -20.01
N ILE A 52 -9.19 -13.62 -19.65
CA ILE A 52 -8.38 -12.78 -18.78
C ILE A 52 -7.93 -11.55 -19.58
N VAL A 53 -8.15 -10.37 -19.01
CA VAL A 53 -7.82 -9.08 -19.66
C VAL A 53 -7.05 -8.13 -18.71
N THR A 54 -6.41 -8.68 -17.69
CA THR A 54 -5.67 -7.91 -16.68
C THR A 54 -4.62 -7.02 -17.33
N ASP A 55 -3.86 -7.55 -18.28
CA ASP A 55 -2.81 -6.80 -18.99
C ASP A 55 -3.34 -5.53 -19.68
N ILE A 56 -4.57 -5.58 -20.22
CA ILE A 56 -5.17 -4.40 -20.89
C ILE A 56 -5.37 -3.26 -19.90
N LEU A 57 -5.90 -3.54 -18.70
CA LEU A 57 -6.10 -2.53 -17.67
C LEU A 57 -4.77 -2.07 -17.06
N ASP A 58 -3.82 -2.97 -16.91
CA ASP A 58 -2.49 -2.64 -16.41
C ASP A 58 -1.76 -1.71 -17.38
N ASP A 59 -1.84 -1.96 -18.69
CA ASP A 59 -1.26 -1.09 -19.71
C ASP A 59 -1.90 0.30 -19.69
N MET A 60 -3.23 0.39 -19.57
CA MET A 60 -3.93 1.68 -19.44
C MET A 60 -3.49 2.50 -18.22
N ARG A 61 -3.10 1.84 -17.13
CA ARG A 61 -2.69 2.45 -15.87
C ARG A 61 -1.20 2.83 -15.81
N LYS A 62 -0.38 2.38 -16.76
CA LYS A 62 1.07 2.68 -16.80
C LYS A 62 1.34 4.16 -17.00
N ILE A 63 0.61 4.81 -17.90
CA ILE A 63 0.75 6.22 -18.19
C ILE A 63 -0.34 7.00 -17.44
N LYS A 64 0.08 7.82 -16.49
CA LYS A 64 -0.83 8.60 -15.65
C LYS A 64 -1.21 9.90 -16.33
N SER A 65 -2.47 10.29 -16.20
CA SER A 65 -2.94 11.62 -16.58
C SER A 65 -2.46 12.68 -15.57
N SER A 66 -2.54 13.95 -15.93
CA SER A 66 -2.15 15.04 -15.02
C SER A 66 -2.96 15.02 -13.73
N LYS A 67 -4.24 14.61 -13.78
CA LYS A 67 -5.09 14.52 -12.58
C LYS A 67 -4.67 13.39 -11.66
N GLU A 68 -4.26 12.25 -12.20
CA GLU A 68 -3.73 11.14 -11.42
C GLU A 68 -2.40 11.51 -10.75
N ILE A 69 -1.51 12.21 -11.48
CA ILE A 69 -0.26 12.71 -10.92
C ILE A 69 -0.53 13.68 -9.76
N GLU A 70 -1.48 14.62 -9.89
CA GLU A 70 -1.88 15.53 -8.81
C GLU A 70 -2.30 14.80 -7.53
N LEU A 71 -3.05 13.69 -7.66
CA LEU A 71 -3.46 12.87 -6.52
C LEU A 71 -2.28 12.14 -5.88
N MET A 72 -1.36 11.64 -6.69
CA MET A 72 -0.12 11.01 -6.20
C MET A 72 0.78 12.01 -5.47
N GLU A 73 0.93 13.22 -6.00
CA GLU A 73 1.68 14.30 -5.35
C GLU A 73 1.08 14.67 -4.00
N LYS A 74 -0.24 14.83 -3.90
CA LYS A 74 -0.93 15.08 -2.63
C LYS A 74 -0.70 13.95 -1.62
N ALA A 75 -0.74 12.70 -2.04
CA ALA A 75 -0.45 11.58 -1.18
C ALA A 75 1.01 11.64 -0.66
N ALA A 76 1.97 11.99 -1.54
CA ALA A 76 3.37 12.15 -1.17
C ALA A 76 3.59 13.32 -0.19
N GLU A 77 2.94 14.46 -0.38
CA GLU A 77 3.00 15.61 0.55
C GLU A 77 2.50 15.24 1.94
N ILE A 78 1.43 14.45 2.02
CA ILE A 78 0.91 13.95 3.31
C ILE A 78 1.93 13.01 3.96
N ASN A 79 2.54 12.10 3.20
CA ASN A 79 3.57 11.21 3.71
C ASN A 79 4.74 12.01 4.31
N ASP A 80 5.28 12.97 3.59
CA ASP A 80 6.37 13.82 4.06
C ASP A 80 6.00 14.59 5.32
N SER A 81 4.79 15.12 5.38
CA SER A 81 4.26 15.83 6.54
C SER A 81 4.17 14.92 7.76
N VAL A 82 3.63 13.72 7.61
CA VAL A 82 3.50 12.71 8.68
C VAL A 82 4.88 12.29 9.18
N LEU A 83 5.80 11.95 8.28
CA LEU A 83 7.16 11.53 8.67
C LEU A 83 7.94 12.66 9.37
N THR A 84 7.71 13.89 8.96
CA THR A 84 8.31 15.07 9.61
C THR A 84 7.76 15.26 11.03
N GLU A 85 6.46 15.13 11.24
CA GLU A 85 5.86 15.22 12.57
C GLU A 85 6.25 14.04 13.47
N LEU A 86 6.30 12.83 12.92
CA LEU A 86 6.76 11.66 13.66
C LEU A 86 8.18 11.84 14.22
N LYS A 87 9.06 12.52 13.50
CA LYS A 87 10.42 12.83 13.97
C LYS A 87 10.43 13.61 15.29
N LYS A 88 9.40 14.43 15.53
CA LYS A 88 9.25 15.21 16.77
C LYS A 88 8.63 14.40 17.90
N ILE A 89 7.77 13.45 17.57
CA ILE A 89 6.95 12.66 18.49
C ILE A 89 7.71 11.42 19.01
N ILE A 90 8.46 10.75 18.14
CA ILE A 90 9.11 9.46 18.44
C ILE A 90 10.10 9.61 19.60
N LYS A 91 9.93 8.75 20.62
CA LYS A 91 10.79 8.69 21.81
C LYS A 91 11.15 7.25 22.17
N VAL A 92 12.34 7.07 22.73
CA VAL A 92 12.73 5.81 23.36
C VAL A 92 11.69 5.43 24.43
N GLY A 93 11.28 4.17 24.45
CA GLY A 93 10.25 3.65 25.35
C GLY A 93 8.85 3.55 24.73
N MET A 94 8.55 4.26 23.64
CA MET A 94 7.32 4.02 22.87
C MET A 94 7.34 2.62 22.27
N THR A 95 6.16 2.04 22.06
CA THR A 95 6.05 0.79 21.30
C THR A 95 5.97 1.05 19.79
N GLU A 96 6.28 0.04 18.96
CA GLU A 96 6.09 0.13 17.52
C GLU A 96 4.61 0.45 17.19
N GLN A 97 3.66 -0.15 17.90
CA GLN A 97 2.22 0.12 17.73
C GLN A 97 1.84 1.56 18.05
N GLN A 98 2.46 2.18 19.07
CA GLN A 98 2.23 3.60 19.36
C GLN A 98 2.72 4.51 18.22
N VAL A 99 3.82 4.15 17.56
CA VAL A 99 4.29 4.89 16.39
C VAL A 99 3.30 4.77 15.23
N VAL A 100 2.77 3.56 14.96
CA VAL A 100 1.69 3.34 13.96
C VAL A 100 0.48 4.22 14.29
N ALA A 101 0.01 4.20 15.54
CA ALA A 101 -1.17 4.98 15.94
C ALA A 101 -0.99 6.48 15.69
N HIS A 102 0.21 7.03 15.92
CA HIS A 102 0.52 8.42 15.61
C HIS A 102 0.56 8.68 14.10
N ALA A 103 1.17 7.79 13.32
CA ALA A 103 1.22 7.93 11.86
C ALA A 103 -0.19 7.93 11.25
N ASP A 104 -1.00 6.95 11.62
CA ASP A 104 -2.37 6.78 11.13
C ASP A 104 -3.25 7.97 11.53
N PHE A 105 -3.16 8.44 12.77
CA PHE A 105 -3.89 9.62 13.23
C PHE A 105 -3.52 10.86 12.41
N LEU A 106 -2.23 11.15 12.25
CA LEU A 106 -1.75 12.31 11.48
C LEU A 106 -2.18 12.23 10.02
N GLY A 107 -2.06 11.05 9.39
CA GLY A 107 -2.47 10.87 8.00
C GLY A 107 -3.96 11.15 7.79
N ARG A 108 -4.82 10.60 8.65
CA ARG A 108 -6.26 10.85 8.61
C ARG A 108 -6.61 12.30 8.90
N GLN A 109 -5.91 12.95 9.83
CA GLN A 109 -6.10 14.37 10.13
C GLN A 109 -5.78 15.26 8.93
N LEU A 110 -4.83 14.84 8.08
CA LEU A 110 -4.47 15.51 6.82
C LEU A 110 -5.36 15.11 5.64
N GLY A 111 -6.39 14.29 5.87
CA GLY A 111 -7.39 13.92 4.87
C GLY A 111 -7.03 12.71 4.02
N ALA A 112 -6.00 11.93 4.37
CA ALA A 112 -5.70 10.70 3.69
C ALA A 112 -6.57 9.53 4.16
N ASP A 113 -6.90 8.65 3.23
CA ASP A 113 -7.25 7.28 3.54
C ASP A 113 -5.97 6.45 3.72
N LEU A 114 -6.07 5.32 4.45
CA LEU A 114 -4.96 4.40 4.61
C LEU A 114 -5.11 3.27 3.61
N GLY A 115 -4.30 3.30 2.56
CA GLY A 115 -4.35 2.33 1.47
C GLY A 115 -3.80 0.96 1.86
N SER A 116 -2.82 0.94 2.75
CA SER A 116 -2.22 -0.26 3.31
C SER A 116 -1.93 -0.09 4.79
N ALA A 117 -1.55 -1.18 5.46
CA ALA A 117 -1.15 -1.11 6.86
C ALA A 117 0.18 -0.35 6.98
N THR A 118 0.24 0.61 7.90
CA THR A 118 1.48 1.28 8.29
C THR A 118 2.44 0.27 8.89
N VAL A 119 3.64 0.15 8.31
CA VAL A 119 4.68 -0.76 8.80
C VAL A 119 5.67 -0.01 9.67
N VAL A 120 5.86 -0.49 10.90
CA VAL A 120 6.85 0.06 11.84
C VAL A 120 7.68 -1.07 12.40
N MET A 121 8.98 -1.00 12.19
CA MET A 121 9.93 -2.00 12.65
C MET A 121 11.11 -1.35 13.35
N SER A 122 11.53 -1.90 14.48
CA SER A 122 12.67 -1.36 15.24
C SER A 122 13.66 -2.42 15.66
N GLY A 123 14.95 -2.07 15.69
CA GLY A 123 16.04 -2.94 16.13
C GLY A 123 16.02 -4.30 15.43
N LYS A 124 15.87 -5.39 16.18
CA LYS A 124 15.89 -6.76 15.62
C LYS A 124 14.76 -7.04 14.60
N ASN A 125 13.66 -6.29 14.67
CA ASN A 125 12.53 -6.51 13.75
C ASN A 125 12.82 -5.97 12.35
N THR A 126 13.78 -5.03 12.19
CA THR A 126 14.15 -4.47 10.87
C THR A 126 14.82 -5.47 9.91
N LYS A 127 15.13 -6.68 10.37
CA LYS A 127 15.66 -7.75 9.50
C LYS A 127 14.61 -8.45 8.64
N PHE A 128 13.33 -8.26 8.94
CA PHE A 128 12.24 -8.84 8.17
C PHE A 128 11.79 -7.87 7.07
N PRO A 129 11.43 -8.34 5.87
CA PRO A 129 11.04 -7.46 4.77
C PRO A 129 9.71 -6.75 4.98
N ALA A 130 8.79 -7.38 5.72
CA ALA A 130 7.53 -6.79 6.13
C ALA A 130 7.13 -7.36 7.49
N TRP A 131 6.82 -6.52 8.43
CA TRP A 131 6.47 -6.92 9.78
C TRP A 131 5.37 -6.05 10.35
N ARG A 132 4.41 -6.66 11.02
CA ARG A 132 3.42 -5.89 11.76
C ARG A 132 4.06 -5.29 13.01
N ALA A 133 3.77 -4.02 13.26
CA ALA A 133 4.17 -3.35 14.48
C ALA A 133 3.72 -4.13 15.72
N SER A 134 4.60 -4.21 16.70
CA SER A 134 4.43 -5.01 17.90
C SER A 134 4.47 -4.15 19.18
N GLU A 135 4.25 -4.80 20.31
CA GLU A 135 4.44 -4.22 21.66
C GLU A 135 5.92 -3.94 22.00
N LYS A 136 6.84 -4.27 21.08
CA LYS A 136 8.27 -4.01 21.30
C LYS A 136 8.51 -2.54 21.53
N LYS A 137 9.12 -2.22 22.66
CA LYS A 137 9.56 -0.86 23.00
C LYS A 137 10.82 -0.46 22.23
N LEU A 138 10.82 0.75 21.72
CA LEU A 138 11.97 1.41 21.09
C LEU A 138 13.10 1.56 22.08
N LYS A 139 14.32 1.18 21.73
CA LYS A 139 15.50 1.26 22.58
C LYS A 139 16.54 2.23 22.04
N LYS A 140 17.36 2.78 22.93
CA LYS A 140 18.52 3.59 22.54
C LYS A 140 19.42 2.82 21.54
N GLY A 141 19.91 3.54 20.54
CA GLY A 141 20.84 2.99 19.55
C GLY A 141 20.21 2.11 18.48
N GLU A 142 18.89 1.92 18.47
CA GLU A 142 18.21 1.17 17.41
C GLU A 142 17.94 2.03 16.17
N LEU A 143 17.78 1.37 15.03
CA LEU A 143 17.11 1.91 13.86
C LEU A 143 15.60 1.67 14.02
N LEU A 144 14.82 2.62 13.57
CA LEU A 144 13.37 2.53 13.47
C LEU A 144 12.97 2.83 12.03
N MET A 145 12.44 1.85 11.33
CA MET A 145 11.89 1.99 10.00
C MET A 145 10.38 2.26 10.13
N VAL A 146 9.93 3.27 9.45
CA VAL A 146 8.51 3.61 9.30
C VAL A 146 8.20 3.66 7.80
N ASP A 147 7.26 2.87 7.37
CA ASP A 147 6.74 2.83 6.03
C ASP A 147 5.25 3.19 6.11
N PHE A 148 4.93 4.41 5.67
CA PHE A 148 3.59 4.99 5.75
C PHE A 148 3.09 5.33 4.37
N ASN A 149 1.96 4.76 3.98
CA ASN A 149 1.45 4.77 2.63
C ASN A 149 0.04 5.38 2.55
N PRO A 150 -0.07 6.72 2.65
CA PRO A 150 -1.35 7.42 2.55
C PRO A 150 -1.93 7.31 1.13
N THR A 151 -3.26 7.36 1.05
CA THR A 151 -4.01 7.27 -0.20
C THR A 151 -4.93 8.48 -0.34
N ILE A 152 -4.95 9.10 -1.52
CA ILE A 152 -5.88 10.17 -1.89
C ILE A 152 -6.59 9.76 -3.17
N GLY A 153 -7.91 9.67 -3.14
CA GLY A 153 -8.70 9.29 -4.31
C GLY A 153 -8.25 7.96 -4.93
N HIS A 154 -7.87 6.99 -4.11
CA HIS A 154 -7.33 5.67 -4.48
C HIS A 154 -5.91 5.68 -5.07
N TYR A 155 -5.21 6.82 -5.10
CA TYR A 155 -3.80 6.91 -5.47
C TYR A 155 -2.93 6.89 -4.22
N CYS A 156 -2.09 5.88 -4.11
CA CYS A 156 -1.24 5.62 -2.95
C CYS A 156 0.16 6.19 -3.16
N ASN A 157 0.72 6.78 -2.12
CA ASN A 157 2.17 6.96 -2.03
C ASN A 157 2.78 5.69 -1.45
N ASP A 158 3.97 5.34 -1.89
CA ASP A 158 4.82 4.29 -1.31
C ASP A 158 6.10 4.97 -0.82
N GLY A 159 6.17 5.22 0.47
CA GLY A 159 7.29 5.99 1.03
C GLY A 159 7.53 5.74 2.50
N GLY A 160 8.79 5.57 2.85
CA GLY A 160 9.21 5.31 4.20
C GLY A 160 10.46 6.07 4.61
N LEU A 161 10.70 6.12 5.90
CA LEU A 161 11.88 6.73 6.49
C LEU A 161 12.44 5.85 7.60
N THR A 162 13.78 5.78 7.66
CA THR A 162 14.49 5.14 8.77
C THR A 162 15.02 6.22 9.72
N PHE A 163 14.59 6.16 10.97
CA PHE A 163 15.03 7.03 12.04
C PHE A 163 16.19 6.41 12.83
N LEU A 164 17.14 7.22 13.22
CA LEU A 164 18.18 6.86 14.18
C LEU A 164 17.72 7.26 15.59
N LEU A 165 17.53 6.27 16.46
CA LEU A 165 17.24 6.55 17.86
C LEU A 165 18.52 7.00 18.60
N PRO A 166 18.40 7.86 19.63
CA PRO A 166 19.54 8.37 20.37
C PRO A 166 20.49 7.28 20.84
N GLY A 167 21.81 7.48 20.68
CA GLY A 167 22.84 6.50 21.04
C GLY A 167 23.14 5.46 19.94
N ALA A 168 22.72 5.69 18.72
CA ALA A 168 23.08 4.84 17.57
C ALA A 168 24.60 4.88 17.33
N SER A 169 25.18 3.73 16.96
CA SER A 169 26.61 3.62 16.67
C SER A 169 26.98 4.38 15.39
N LYS A 170 28.26 4.80 15.31
CA LYS A 170 28.81 5.44 14.08
C LYS A 170 28.62 4.56 12.84
N TYR A 171 28.68 3.24 12.99
CA TYR A 171 28.39 2.30 11.90
C TYR A 171 26.98 2.45 11.35
N LYS A 172 25.95 2.47 12.22
CA LYS A 172 24.55 2.67 11.81
C LYS A 172 24.31 4.01 11.18
N THR A 173 24.91 5.06 11.75
CA THR A 173 24.83 6.43 11.20
C THR A 173 25.42 6.48 9.79
N ASN A 174 26.61 5.94 9.59
CA ASN A 174 27.28 5.94 8.29
C ASN A 174 26.49 5.08 7.26
N ALA A 175 25.97 3.93 7.69
CA ALA A 175 25.14 3.07 6.82
C ALA A 175 23.91 3.82 6.31
N LEU A 176 23.20 4.56 7.17
CA LEU A 176 22.04 5.35 6.78
C LEU A 176 22.40 6.50 5.85
N ILE A 177 23.50 7.22 6.13
CA ILE A 177 23.98 8.30 5.27
C ILE A 177 24.34 7.76 3.87
N ASN A 178 25.05 6.64 3.81
CA ASN A 178 25.42 6.02 2.54
C ASN A 178 24.21 5.54 1.76
N SER A 179 23.23 4.91 2.43
CA SER A 179 21.97 4.50 1.80
C SER A 179 21.24 5.69 1.18
N HIS A 180 21.14 6.81 1.92
CA HIS A 180 20.50 8.02 1.42
C HIS A 180 21.26 8.66 0.21
N LYS A 181 22.59 8.62 0.24
CA LYS A 181 23.42 9.07 -0.89
C LYS A 181 23.16 8.23 -2.13
N ILE A 182 23.18 6.90 -1.99
CA ILE A 182 22.90 5.96 -3.10
C ILE A 182 21.51 6.21 -3.67
N LEU A 183 20.49 6.36 -2.82
CA LEU A 183 19.13 6.67 -3.23
C LEU A 183 19.06 7.94 -4.09
N LYS A 184 19.70 9.04 -3.64
CA LYS A 184 19.75 10.29 -4.41
C LYS A 184 20.44 10.14 -5.75
N GLU A 185 21.56 9.43 -5.79
CA GLU A 185 22.30 9.16 -7.03
C GLU A 185 21.46 8.31 -7.99
N THR A 186 20.75 7.30 -7.47
CA THR A 186 19.85 6.47 -8.26
C THR A 186 18.70 7.30 -8.86
N ILE A 187 18.02 8.11 -8.05
CA ILE A 187 16.93 8.98 -8.53
C ILE A 187 17.44 9.93 -9.63
N SER A 188 18.61 10.55 -9.44
CA SER A 188 19.17 11.46 -10.43
C SER A 188 19.59 10.78 -11.74
N SER A 189 19.78 9.46 -11.73
CA SER A 189 20.12 8.67 -12.92
C SER A 189 18.91 8.23 -13.75
N ILE A 190 17.70 8.34 -13.19
CA ILE A 190 16.46 7.97 -13.88
C ILE A 190 16.19 8.99 -14.99
N LYS A 191 16.02 8.50 -16.21
CA LYS A 191 15.67 9.32 -17.39
C LYS A 191 14.29 8.91 -17.87
N SER A 192 13.49 9.87 -18.33
CA SER A 192 12.30 9.57 -19.13
C SER A 192 12.73 8.93 -20.45
N GLN A 193 12.03 7.88 -20.85
CA GLN A 193 12.17 7.28 -22.18
C GLN A 193 11.31 8.05 -23.17
#